data_22d98abd1d0a23213363b88e4c25c9bb
#
_entry.id   22d98abd1d0a23213363b88e4c25c9bb
#
_cell.length_a   1.000
_cell.length_b   1.000
_cell.length_c   1.000
_cell.angle_alpha   90.00
_cell.angle_beta   90.00
_cell.angle_gamma   90.00
#
_symmetry.space_group_name_H-M   'P 1'
#
loop_
_entity.id
_entity.type
_entity.pdbx_description
1 polymer ?
#
loop_
_entity_poly.entity_id
_entity_poly.type
_entity_poly.pdbx_seq_one_letter_code
_entity_poly.pdbx_strand_id
1 'polypeptide(L)'
;MCGIIGMIGNTSVVPSILEGLRRLEYRGYDSAGIAVLNQGTTDRRRAAGKIAKLENELRKKPLDGNTGIGHTRWATHGVPNVVNAHPHVSGSVSVVHNGIIENHKQLREELVSFGFAMETETDTEVVAHLVKYYHDRGLTPEKIMRAIIDRLSGAYALVIMIADYPGMLMAARKSSPLAIGFGNNAMFVGSDALALAPMTRRISYLEDGDWTIINRDSLTIYNSKNVQVERPVSLTAVSGALIGKGKYRHFMDKEIHEQPEVIGYTLSAFYDPNSNYMKMPEVAFNPGLLPKLTIVAAGTSYYAGMIAKYWLEGLARLPVEVDIASEFRYRNSVLPDGGAALFISQSGESLDTLMALRHARERGQHIISLINVDESTIARESDVVLKTLAGPEISVASTKAYTTQLAALLCLSVDWAQKRKFLDKKKVFEIMDELSRLPTALAEVLADKERWNACAHELAGARDVIYLGRGLNFPTALEGALKLKELSYIHAEGYAAGEMKHGPIALLDEGMPVVMVAPYDEWFDKTASNLKEALARGGRVVLLSDKEGIERLDDKPAWVFEMPKVNPMVSPILYALPVQLLAYYIALEKGTDVDQPRNLAKSVTVE
;
A
#
# COMPACT_ATOMS: atom_id res chain seq x y z
N MET A 1 5.27 5.22 6.11
CA MET A 1 4.76 6.51 5.59
C MET A 1 4.27 7.39 6.73
N CYS A 2 4.39 8.70 6.60
CA CYS A 2 3.83 9.66 7.57
C CYS A 2 2.42 10.11 7.16
N GLY A 3 1.69 10.70 8.10
CA GLY A 3 0.38 11.31 7.85
C GLY A 3 0.35 12.77 8.28
N ILE A 4 -0.09 13.65 7.40
CA ILE A 4 -0.27 15.08 7.65
C ILE A 4 -1.75 15.43 7.73
N ILE A 5 -2.09 16.32 8.66
CA ILE A 5 -3.35 17.05 8.67
C ILE A 5 -3.10 18.49 9.12
N GLY A 6 -3.72 19.45 8.45
CA GLY A 6 -3.77 20.85 8.83
C GLY A 6 -5.20 21.36 8.76
N MET A 7 -5.55 22.32 9.62
CA MET A 7 -6.90 22.87 9.66
C MET A 7 -6.89 24.35 10.07
N ILE A 8 -7.73 25.11 9.40
CA ILE A 8 -8.14 26.47 9.78
C ILE A 8 -9.66 26.41 10.00
N GLY A 9 -10.13 26.83 11.16
CA GLY A 9 -11.55 26.80 11.52
C GLY A 9 -12.00 28.00 12.34
N ASN A 10 -13.28 27.98 12.76
CA ASN A 10 -13.88 28.98 13.65
C ASN A 10 -13.91 28.55 15.13
N THR A 11 -13.72 27.25 15.37
CA THR A 11 -13.70 26.63 16.70
C THR A 11 -12.38 25.90 16.88
N SER A 12 -12.17 25.29 18.05
CA SER A 12 -10.99 24.46 18.29
C SER A 12 -10.81 23.38 17.23
N VAL A 13 -9.65 23.38 16.58
CA VAL A 13 -9.32 22.42 15.50
C VAL A 13 -8.76 21.09 16.04
N VAL A 14 -8.41 21.03 17.34
CA VAL A 14 -7.73 19.88 17.95
C VAL A 14 -8.52 18.58 17.81
N PRO A 15 -9.84 18.53 18.10
CA PRO A 15 -10.62 17.30 17.94
C PRO A 15 -10.63 16.76 16.50
N SER A 16 -10.79 17.67 15.52
CA SER A 16 -10.81 17.30 14.10
C SER A 16 -9.44 16.84 13.59
N ILE A 17 -8.36 17.51 14.01
CA ILE A 17 -7.00 17.08 13.70
C ILE A 17 -6.73 15.69 14.29
N LEU A 18 -7.11 15.47 15.55
CA LEU A 18 -6.92 14.18 16.21
C LEU A 18 -7.69 13.05 15.51
N GLU A 19 -8.93 13.31 15.07
CA GLU A 19 -9.73 12.36 14.31
C GLU A 19 -9.09 12.04 12.95
N GLY A 20 -8.60 13.07 12.24
CA GLY A 20 -7.85 12.86 10.98
C GLY A 20 -6.57 12.06 11.18
N LEU A 21 -5.81 12.32 12.25
CA LEU A 21 -4.60 11.57 12.58
C LEU A 21 -4.91 10.10 12.90
N ARG A 22 -6.01 9.78 13.61
CA ARG A 22 -6.44 8.39 13.83
C ARG A 22 -6.64 7.63 12.53
N ARG A 23 -7.17 8.30 11.51
CA ARG A 23 -7.38 7.72 10.18
C ARG A 23 -6.09 7.57 9.37
N LEU A 24 -5.03 8.28 9.76
CA LEU A 24 -3.71 8.19 9.15
C LEU A 24 -2.74 7.30 9.96
N GLU A 25 -3.14 6.77 11.13
CA GLU A 25 -2.26 5.98 12.00
C GLU A 25 -1.69 4.74 11.28
N TYR A 26 -2.45 4.12 10.37
CA TYR A 26 -1.96 3.02 9.55
C TYR A 26 -0.77 3.38 8.66
N ARG A 27 -0.55 4.68 8.38
CA ARG A 27 0.59 5.18 7.61
C ARG A 27 1.85 5.34 8.46
N GLY A 28 1.71 5.70 9.73
CA GLY A 28 2.85 5.92 10.63
C GLY A 28 2.40 5.95 12.08
N TYR A 29 3.10 5.24 12.95
CA TYR A 29 2.74 5.05 14.35
C TYR A 29 3.94 5.07 15.31
N ASP A 30 5.10 5.55 14.82
CA ASP A 30 6.32 5.66 15.64
C ASP A 30 6.27 6.84 16.60
N SER A 31 5.62 7.91 16.18
CA SER A 31 5.31 9.07 17.02
C SER A 31 4.20 9.89 16.40
N ALA A 32 3.54 10.73 17.20
CA ALA A 32 2.51 11.65 16.74
C ALA A 32 2.59 12.98 17.50
N GLY A 33 2.05 14.04 16.88
CA GLY A 33 1.96 15.33 17.54
C GLY A 33 1.05 16.32 16.84
N ILE A 34 0.65 17.33 17.59
CA ILE A 34 -0.20 18.45 17.17
C ILE A 34 0.43 19.75 17.63
N ALA A 35 0.40 20.77 16.79
CA ALA A 35 0.67 22.16 17.14
C ALA A 35 -0.53 23.02 16.71
N VAL A 36 -0.88 23.99 17.57
CA VAL A 36 -1.95 24.96 17.33
C VAL A 36 -1.49 26.37 17.59
N LEU A 37 -2.12 27.35 16.93
CA LEU A 37 -1.98 28.75 17.26
C LEU A 37 -2.99 29.14 18.32
N ASN A 38 -2.48 29.63 19.45
CA ASN A 38 -3.27 30.16 20.54
C ASN A 38 -2.75 31.55 20.92
N GLN A 39 -3.56 32.59 20.74
CA GLN A 39 -3.26 33.98 21.10
C GLN A 39 -1.88 34.47 20.63
N GLY A 40 -1.52 34.17 19.37
CA GLY A 40 -0.26 34.61 18.77
C GLY A 40 0.97 33.78 19.14
N THR A 41 0.80 32.67 19.86
CA THR A 41 1.86 31.73 20.20
C THR A 41 1.55 30.34 19.68
N THR A 42 2.59 29.56 19.40
CA THR A 42 2.43 28.15 19.08
C THR A 42 2.46 27.29 20.35
N ASP A 43 1.42 26.51 20.58
CA ASP A 43 1.40 25.47 21.62
C ASP A 43 1.40 24.10 20.97
N ARG A 44 2.16 23.15 21.55
CA ARG A 44 2.47 21.85 20.93
C ARG A 44 2.42 20.70 21.91
N ARG A 45 1.87 19.52 21.48
CA ARG A 45 1.96 18.23 22.19
C ARG A 45 2.47 17.16 21.26
N ARG A 46 3.37 16.32 21.76
CA ARG A 46 4.00 15.23 21.03
C ARG A 46 4.10 13.99 21.90
N ALA A 47 4.02 12.80 21.30
CA ALA A 47 4.22 11.53 21.97
C ALA A 47 4.96 10.54 21.07
N ALA A 48 5.80 9.70 21.65
CA ALA A 48 6.39 8.55 20.97
C ALA A 48 5.42 7.36 20.99
N GLY A 49 5.24 6.67 19.87
CA GLY A 49 4.32 5.55 19.66
C GLY A 49 2.95 5.98 19.13
N LYS A 50 1.97 5.10 19.28
CA LYS A 50 0.62 5.24 18.72
C LYS A 50 -0.12 6.49 19.22
N ILE A 51 -1.13 6.93 18.46
CA ILE A 51 -1.95 8.13 18.73
C ILE A 51 -2.57 8.12 20.13
N ALA A 52 -2.91 6.95 20.67
CA ALA A 52 -3.42 6.83 22.02
C ALA A 52 -2.49 7.46 23.09
N LYS A 53 -1.18 7.48 22.86
CA LYS A 53 -0.23 8.17 23.75
C LYS A 53 -0.32 9.68 23.61
N LEU A 54 -0.48 10.21 22.40
CA LEU A 54 -0.73 11.64 22.17
C LEU A 54 -2.04 12.08 22.83
N GLU A 55 -3.10 11.27 22.73
CA GLU A 55 -4.38 11.54 23.40
C GLU A 55 -4.22 11.66 24.91
N ASN A 56 -3.41 10.80 25.53
CA ASN A 56 -3.12 10.87 26.95
C ASN A 56 -2.40 12.17 27.31
N GLU A 57 -1.45 12.64 26.48
CA GLU A 57 -0.78 13.92 26.72
C GLU A 57 -1.75 15.11 26.55
N LEU A 58 -2.66 15.06 25.56
CA LEU A 58 -3.70 16.07 25.36
C LEU A 58 -4.72 16.11 26.50
N ARG A 59 -5.04 14.97 27.14
CA ARG A 59 -5.90 14.95 28.34
C ARG A 59 -5.22 15.61 29.55
N LYS A 60 -3.90 15.41 29.72
CA LYS A 60 -3.11 16.03 30.81
C LYS A 60 -2.93 17.53 30.61
N LYS A 61 -2.66 17.94 29.38
CA LYS A 61 -2.42 19.33 28.98
C LYS A 61 -3.16 19.62 27.67
N PRO A 62 -4.44 20.01 27.75
CA PRO A 62 -5.24 20.32 26.57
C PRO A 62 -4.61 21.39 25.70
N LEU A 63 -4.89 21.33 24.42
CA LEU A 63 -4.59 22.36 23.43
C LEU A 63 -5.89 23.00 22.98
N ASP A 64 -5.82 24.30 22.71
CA ASP A 64 -6.92 25.05 22.11
C ASP A 64 -6.37 26.04 21.07
N GLY A 65 -7.08 26.17 19.95
CA GLY A 65 -6.71 27.04 18.85
C GLY A 65 -7.57 26.76 17.62
N ASN A 66 -7.70 27.74 16.76
CA ASN A 66 -8.52 27.67 15.54
C ASN A 66 -7.70 27.44 14.26
N THR A 67 -6.39 27.37 14.36
CA THR A 67 -5.45 27.02 13.31
C THR A 67 -4.45 26.02 13.88
N GLY A 68 -4.25 24.92 13.21
CA GLY A 68 -3.34 23.88 13.70
C GLY A 68 -2.89 22.90 12.63
N ILE A 69 -1.81 22.20 12.96
CA ILE A 69 -1.20 21.14 12.15
C ILE A 69 -0.91 19.92 13.02
N GLY A 70 -1.08 18.74 12.43
CA GLY A 70 -0.85 17.47 13.10
C GLY A 70 -0.13 16.48 12.20
N HIS A 71 0.53 15.52 12.83
CA HIS A 71 1.35 14.55 12.13
C HIS A 71 1.39 13.19 12.83
N THR A 72 1.39 12.12 12.05
CA THR A 72 1.79 10.76 12.45
C THR A 72 3.06 10.40 11.72
N ARG A 73 4.08 9.98 12.46
CA ARG A 73 5.43 9.78 11.93
C ARG A 73 5.74 8.32 11.70
N TRP A 74 6.34 8.05 10.57
CA TRP A 74 7.16 6.90 10.26
C TRP A 74 8.61 7.37 10.16
N ALA A 75 9.48 6.90 11.05
CA ALA A 75 10.83 7.43 11.18
C ALA A 75 11.72 7.01 10.00
N THR A 76 12.22 7.99 9.24
CA THR A 76 13.26 7.83 8.23
C THR A 76 14.62 8.35 8.72
N HIS A 77 14.62 9.46 9.46
CA HIS A 77 15.78 10.11 10.04
C HIS A 77 15.57 10.37 11.53
N GLY A 78 16.52 9.94 12.36
CA GLY A 78 16.45 10.04 13.82
C GLY A 78 15.51 9.01 14.47
N VAL A 79 15.89 8.57 15.67
CA VAL A 79 15.17 7.53 16.42
C VAL A 79 13.72 7.96 16.76
N PRO A 80 12.77 7.01 16.89
CA PRO A 80 11.38 7.32 17.23
C PRO A 80 11.25 7.70 18.72
N ASN A 81 11.45 8.97 19.03
CA ASN A 81 11.31 9.55 20.34
C ASN A 81 10.49 10.86 20.27
N VAL A 82 10.21 11.48 21.44
CA VAL A 82 9.42 12.72 21.50
C VAL A 82 10.17 13.91 20.91
N VAL A 83 11.51 13.95 20.96
CA VAL A 83 12.32 15.05 20.43
C VAL A 83 12.23 15.10 18.92
N ASN A 84 12.29 13.93 18.27
CA ASN A 84 12.21 13.77 16.83
C ASN A 84 10.76 13.71 16.28
N ALA A 85 9.74 13.78 17.14
CA ALA A 85 8.34 13.80 16.73
C ALA A 85 7.95 15.17 16.16
N HIS A 86 7.17 15.17 15.07
CA HIS A 86 6.55 16.37 14.49
C HIS A 86 5.38 16.87 15.37
N PRO A 87 4.97 18.14 15.24
CA PRO A 87 5.57 19.23 14.45
C PRO A 87 6.90 19.72 15.01
N HIS A 88 7.83 20.11 14.10
CA HIS A 88 9.05 20.83 14.46
C HIS A 88 8.78 22.33 14.56
N VAL A 89 9.45 23.00 15.48
CA VAL A 89 9.21 24.43 15.78
C VAL A 89 10.53 25.18 15.78
N SER A 90 10.55 26.34 15.14
CA SER A 90 11.63 27.33 15.18
C SER A 90 11.03 28.71 15.45
N GLY A 91 11.10 29.20 16.68
CA GLY A 91 10.46 30.45 17.07
C GLY A 91 8.95 30.46 16.80
N SER A 92 8.49 31.37 15.93
CA SER A 92 7.09 31.49 15.51
C SER A 92 6.65 30.49 14.44
N VAL A 93 7.56 29.69 13.89
CA VAL A 93 7.32 28.77 12.78
C VAL A 93 7.11 27.34 13.26
N SER A 94 6.08 26.66 12.74
CA SER A 94 5.81 25.25 12.97
C SER A 94 5.68 24.50 11.64
N VAL A 95 6.28 23.33 11.53
CA VAL A 95 6.33 22.55 10.28
C VAL A 95 6.00 21.08 10.53
N VAL A 96 5.19 20.48 9.65
CA VAL A 96 5.05 19.03 9.49
C VAL A 96 5.47 18.64 8.09
N HIS A 97 6.05 17.45 7.95
CA HIS A 97 6.66 16.99 6.71
C HIS A 97 6.48 15.47 6.53
N ASN A 98 6.07 15.08 5.34
CA ASN A 98 6.16 13.71 4.84
C ASN A 98 7.20 13.68 3.72
N GLY A 99 8.12 12.73 3.73
CA GLY A 99 9.14 12.58 2.71
C GLY A 99 10.55 12.62 3.27
N ILE A 100 11.51 12.98 2.41
CA ILE A 100 12.94 13.12 2.74
C ILE A 100 13.50 14.37 2.08
N ILE A 101 14.14 15.22 2.87
CA ILE A 101 14.95 16.34 2.38
C ILE A 101 16.40 15.88 2.18
N GLU A 102 16.73 15.49 0.96
CA GLU A 102 18.03 14.87 0.63
C GLU A 102 19.23 15.76 0.96
N ASN A 103 19.12 17.05 0.71
CA ASN A 103 20.20 18.01 0.99
C ASN A 103 20.16 18.57 2.42
N HIS A 104 19.46 17.91 3.36
CA HIS A 104 19.33 18.39 4.75
C HIS A 104 20.66 18.62 5.46
N LYS A 105 21.70 17.83 5.18
CA LYS A 105 23.02 17.98 5.80
C LYS A 105 23.65 19.32 5.43
N GLN A 106 23.66 19.66 4.14
CA GLN A 106 24.17 20.94 3.65
C GLN A 106 23.40 22.13 4.25
N LEU A 107 22.06 22.03 4.27
CA LEU A 107 21.21 23.08 4.85
C LEU A 107 21.43 23.22 6.35
N ARG A 108 21.66 22.11 7.07
CA ARG A 108 21.97 22.10 8.50
C ARG A 108 23.26 22.87 8.79
N GLU A 109 24.34 22.58 8.08
CA GLU A 109 25.64 23.25 8.24
C GLU A 109 25.52 24.75 8.00
N GLU A 110 24.81 25.15 6.97
CA GLU A 110 24.56 26.56 6.67
C GLU A 110 23.75 27.26 7.77
N LEU A 111 22.64 26.66 8.21
CA LEU A 111 21.79 27.23 9.25
C LEU A 111 22.51 27.34 10.60
N VAL A 112 23.36 26.38 10.94
CA VAL A 112 24.24 26.46 12.11
C VAL A 112 25.19 27.66 11.98
N SER A 113 25.74 27.94 10.79
CA SER A 113 26.57 29.12 10.55
C SER A 113 25.82 30.45 10.69
N PHE A 114 24.47 30.42 10.53
CA PHE A 114 23.59 31.56 10.78
C PHE A 114 23.13 31.68 12.23
N GLY A 115 23.61 30.79 13.13
CA GLY A 115 23.33 30.81 14.56
C GLY A 115 22.10 30.00 15.00
N PHE A 116 21.52 29.16 14.13
CA PHE A 116 20.45 28.25 14.53
C PHE A 116 21.01 27.03 15.28
N ALA A 117 20.44 26.74 16.43
CA ALA A 117 20.75 25.52 17.18
C ALA A 117 19.88 24.35 16.68
N MET A 118 20.50 23.22 16.38
CA MET A 118 19.80 22.00 15.97
C MET A 118 19.51 21.14 17.18
N GLU A 119 18.23 20.84 17.41
CA GLU A 119 17.75 20.08 18.58
C GLU A 119 17.42 18.63 18.25
N THR A 120 17.19 18.31 16.96
CA THR A 120 16.70 17.01 16.53
C THR A 120 17.63 16.34 15.51
N GLU A 121 17.42 15.05 15.28
CA GLU A 121 18.14 14.27 14.27
C GLU A 121 17.40 14.24 12.93
N THR A 122 16.25 14.93 12.82
CA THR A 122 15.40 14.88 11.64
C THR A 122 15.89 15.81 10.54
N ASP A 123 15.59 15.43 9.30
CA ASP A 123 15.76 16.27 8.12
C ASP A 123 14.76 17.43 8.08
N THR A 124 13.62 17.31 8.76
CA THR A 124 12.54 18.31 8.77
C THR A 124 12.89 19.56 9.54
N GLU A 125 13.71 19.49 10.58
CA GLU A 125 14.08 20.64 11.41
C GLU A 125 14.72 21.76 10.57
N VAL A 126 15.50 21.40 9.54
CA VAL A 126 16.13 22.40 8.67
C VAL A 126 15.08 23.25 7.93
N VAL A 127 13.91 22.67 7.64
CA VAL A 127 12.82 23.41 6.98
C VAL A 127 12.24 24.45 7.92
N ALA A 128 12.01 24.10 9.20
CA ALA A 128 11.49 25.05 10.19
C ALA A 128 12.45 26.24 10.37
N HIS A 129 13.75 25.96 10.48
CA HIS A 129 14.77 27.00 10.59
C HIS A 129 14.92 27.82 9.31
N LEU A 130 14.82 27.22 8.14
CA LEU A 130 14.91 27.92 6.86
C LEU A 130 13.73 28.89 6.68
N VAL A 131 12.51 28.47 7.01
CA VAL A 131 11.32 29.33 7.02
C VAL A 131 11.51 30.50 8.00
N LYS A 132 11.96 30.22 9.22
CA LYS A 132 12.24 31.25 10.24
C LYS A 132 13.31 32.24 9.77
N TYR A 133 14.38 31.75 9.16
CA TYR A 133 15.45 32.59 8.59
C TYR A 133 14.92 33.63 7.58
N TYR A 134 14.04 33.24 6.67
CA TYR A 134 13.44 34.15 5.70
C TYR A 134 12.36 35.04 6.30
N HIS A 135 11.57 34.51 7.24
CA HIS A 135 10.56 35.29 7.96
C HIS A 135 11.19 36.46 8.75
N ASP A 136 12.28 36.19 9.49
CA ASP A 136 13.00 37.23 10.26
C ASP A 136 13.63 38.33 9.38
N ARG A 137 13.78 38.06 8.09
CA ARG A 137 14.23 39.03 7.09
C ARG A 137 13.09 39.81 6.43
N GLY A 138 11.87 39.61 6.93
CA GLY A 138 10.68 40.35 6.48
C GLY A 138 10.13 39.91 5.11
N LEU A 139 10.43 38.68 4.66
CA LEU A 139 9.83 38.15 3.44
C LEU A 139 8.34 37.83 3.70
N THR A 140 7.51 38.11 2.67
CA THR A 140 6.08 37.71 2.69
C THR A 140 5.95 36.17 2.58
N PRO A 141 4.81 35.58 3.01
CA PRO A 141 4.57 34.14 2.92
C PRO A 141 4.84 33.56 1.53
N GLU A 142 4.43 34.24 0.46
CA GLU A 142 4.67 33.79 -0.92
C GLU A 142 6.18 33.78 -1.27
N LYS A 143 6.91 34.82 -0.83
CA LYS A 143 8.37 34.89 -1.06
C LYS A 143 9.11 33.83 -0.24
N ILE A 144 8.66 33.55 0.99
CA ILE A 144 9.20 32.47 1.83
C ILE A 144 9.01 31.13 1.12
N MET A 145 7.79 30.83 0.65
CA MET A 145 7.51 29.55 -0.03
C MET A 145 8.40 29.35 -1.25
N ARG A 146 8.52 30.35 -2.11
CA ARG A 146 9.44 30.30 -3.27
C ARG A 146 10.87 30.01 -2.84
N ALA A 147 11.37 30.78 -1.87
CA ALA A 147 12.75 30.68 -1.42
C ALA A 147 13.08 29.31 -0.81
N ILE A 148 12.15 28.70 -0.05
CA ILE A 148 12.39 27.36 0.50
C ILE A 148 12.30 26.27 -0.57
N ILE A 149 11.31 26.33 -1.48
CA ILE A 149 11.11 25.32 -2.52
C ILE A 149 12.31 25.27 -3.48
N ASP A 150 12.86 26.44 -3.85
CA ASP A 150 14.04 26.53 -4.72
C ASP A 150 15.30 25.92 -4.07
N ARG A 151 15.29 25.73 -2.75
CA ARG A 151 16.44 25.22 -1.99
C ARG A 151 16.31 23.77 -1.55
N LEU A 152 15.08 23.24 -1.48
CA LEU A 152 14.85 21.87 -1.02
C LEU A 152 15.03 20.88 -2.16
N SER A 153 15.84 19.83 -1.91
CA SER A 153 15.98 18.66 -2.79
C SER A 153 15.34 17.43 -2.15
N GLY A 154 14.76 16.56 -2.97
CA GLY A 154 14.11 15.33 -2.52
C GLY A 154 12.59 15.32 -2.70
N ALA A 155 11.94 14.34 -2.11
CA ALA A 155 10.49 14.16 -2.12
C ALA A 155 9.88 14.69 -0.82
N TYR A 156 8.86 15.57 -0.91
CA TYR A 156 8.24 16.15 0.28
C TYR A 156 6.77 16.53 0.07
N ALA A 157 6.01 16.46 1.17
CA ALA A 157 4.78 17.20 1.40
C ALA A 157 4.96 18.00 2.70
N LEU A 158 4.81 19.31 2.63
CA LEU A 158 5.04 20.24 3.74
C LEU A 158 3.73 20.95 4.09
N VAL A 159 3.48 21.11 5.40
CA VAL A 159 2.49 22.09 5.89
C VAL A 159 3.15 22.93 6.97
N ILE A 160 3.05 24.24 6.79
CA ILE A 160 3.76 25.26 7.57
C ILE A 160 2.73 26.22 8.16
N MET A 161 2.92 26.55 9.43
CA MET A 161 2.13 27.49 10.20
C MET A 161 3.09 28.51 10.84
N ILE A 162 2.79 29.81 10.69
CA ILE A 162 3.57 30.89 11.28
C ILE A 162 2.66 31.67 12.22
N ALA A 163 3.08 31.88 13.48
CA ALA A 163 2.26 32.50 14.52
C ALA A 163 1.85 33.95 14.19
N ASP A 164 2.70 34.66 13.43
CA ASP A 164 2.45 36.04 13.01
C ASP A 164 1.39 36.17 11.90
N TYR A 165 0.95 35.04 11.30
CA TYR A 165 -0.11 34.99 10.29
C TYR A 165 -1.27 34.09 10.78
N PRO A 166 -2.06 34.53 11.77
CA PRO A 166 -3.17 33.74 12.29
C PRO A 166 -4.24 33.47 11.23
N GLY A 167 -4.76 32.25 11.17
CA GLY A 167 -5.75 31.85 10.17
C GLY A 167 -5.17 31.56 8.77
N MET A 168 -3.86 31.35 8.68
CA MET A 168 -3.18 30.98 7.44
C MET A 168 -2.34 29.70 7.61
N LEU A 169 -2.35 28.87 6.58
CA LEU A 169 -1.41 27.74 6.40
C LEU A 169 -0.73 27.90 5.04
N MET A 170 0.52 27.47 4.96
CA MET A 170 1.24 27.30 3.72
C MET A 170 1.50 25.83 3.48
N ALA A 171 1.42 25.37 2.25
CA ALA A 171 1.69 23.97 1.93
C ALA A 171 2.45 23.83 0.61
N ALA A 172 3.24 22.78 0.48
CA ALA A 172 3.93 22.45 -0.76
C ALA A 172 4.00 20.93 -0.94
N ARG A 173 4.05 20.51 -2.20
CA ARG A 173 4.15 19.12 -2.58
C ARG A 173 5.20 18.90 -3.66
N LYS A 174 6.03 17.88 -3.48
CA LYS A 174 6.90 17.31 -4.51
C LYS A 174 7.00 15.80 -4.27
N SER A 175 6.49 15.00 -5.20
CA SER A 175 6.39 13.53 -5.17
C SER A 175 5.49 12.95 -4.06
N SER A 176 5.49 13.48 -2.83
CA SER A 176 4.60 13.03 -1.74
C SER A 176 3.19 13.64 -1.88
N PRO A 177 2.10 12.86 -1.69
CA PRO A 177 0.73 13.34 -1.93
C PRO A 177 0.28 14.38 -0.90
N LEU A 178 -0.52 15.37 -1.36
CA LEU A 178 -1.17 16.36 -0.52
C LEU A 178 -2.48 16.82 -1.16
N ALA A 179 -3.54 16.94 -0.36
CA ALA A 179 -4.87 17.36 -0.78
C ALA A 179 -5.38 18.52 0.08
N ILE A 180 -6.19 19.39 -0.51
CA ILE A 180 -6.87 20.50 0.13
C ILE A 180 -8.36 20.16 0.25
N GLY A 181 -8.92 20.30 1.45
CA GLY A 181 -10.34 20.08 1.71
C GLY A 181 -11.08 21.41 1.94
N PHE A 182 -12.27 21.52 1.38
CA PHE A 182 -13.12 22.72 1.47
C PHE A 182 -14.31 22.45 2.40
N GLY A 183 -14.37 23.14 3.53
CA GLY A 183 -15.48 23.09 4.48
C GLY A 183 -16.30 24.37 4.50
N ASN A 184 -17.31 24.42 5.39
CA ASN A 184 -18.06 25.64 5.69
C ASN A 184 -17.27 26.49 6.68
N ASN A 185 -16.75 27.63 6.24
CA ASN A 185 -15.89 28.53 7.01
C ASN A 185 -14.67 27.80 7.64
N ALA A 186 -14.16 26.79 6.95
CA ALA A 186 -12.99 26.03 7.35
C ALA A 186 -12.26 25.49 6.13
N MET A 187 -10.93 25.42 6.22
CA MET A 187 -10.07 24.81 5.20
C MET A 187 -9.23 23.72 5.85
N PHE A 188 -8.96 22.69 5.08
CA PHE A 188 -8.23 21.51 5.51
C PHE A 188 -7.08 21.20 4.57
N VAL A 189 -6.02 20.63 5.10
CA VAL A 189 -4.91 20.03 4.33
C VAL A 189 -4.70 18.63 4.85
N GLY A 190 -4.53 17.66 3.98
CA GLY A 190 -4.26 16.28 4.38
C GLY A 190 -3.40 15.54 3.37
N SER A 191 -2.59 14.64 3.84
CA SER A 191 -1.81 13.76 2.96
C SER A 191 -2.66 12.74 2.21
N ASP A 192 -3.95 12.59 2.57
CA ASP A 192 -4.90 11.64 2.01
C ASP A 192 -6.34 12.14 2.18
N ALA A 193 -7.19 11.86 1.19
CA ALA A 193 -8.64 12.11 1.28
C ALA A 193 -9.28 11.43 2.50
N LEU A 194 -8.77 10.27 2.91
CA LEU A 194 -9.22 9.52 4.07
C LEU A 194 -9.15 10.34 5.38
N ALA A 195 -8.08 11.12 5.55
CA ALA A 195 -7.91 12.02 6.68
C ALA A 195 -8.97 13.12 6.72
N LEU A 196 -9.37 13.60 5.55
CA LEU A 196 -10.29 14.72 5.36
C LEU A 196 -11.76 14.30 5.35
N ALA A 197 -12.05 13.04 5.06
CA ALA A 197 -13.41 12.48 4.90
C ALA A 197 -14.40 12.77 6.06
N PRO A 198 -13.98 12.85 7.35
CA PRO A 198 -14.87 13.24 8.43
C PRO A 198 -15.32 14.70 8.37
N MET A 199 -14.55 15.57 7.75
CA MET A 199 -14.73 17.01 7.77
C MET A 199 -15.31 17.54 6.48
N THR A 200 -14.93 16.95 5.33
CA THR A 200 -15.42 17.39 4.03
C THR A 200 -15.28 16.29 2.97
N ARG A 201 -16.18 16.34 1.99
CA ARG A 201 -16.09 15.53 0.77
C ARG A 201 -15.56 16.33 -0.43
N ARG A 202 -15.46 17.66 -0.32
CA ARG A 202 -14.96 18.53 -1.39
C ARG A 202 -13.45 18.63 -1.28
N ILE A 203 -12.74 18.04 -2.24
CA ILE A 203 -11.28 17.89 -2.20
C ILE A 203 -10.67 18.34 -3.52
N SER A 204 -9.54 19.03 -3.43
CA SER A 204 -8.66 19.34 -4.56
C SER A 204 -7.28 18.76 -4.29
N TYR A 205 -6.76 17.96 -5.22
CA TYR A 205 -5.40 17.43 -5.12
C TYR A 205 -4.41 18.40 -5.71
N LEU A 206 -3.32 18.66 -4.97
CA LEU A 206 -2.19 19.38 -5.52
C LEU A 206 -1.45 18.47 -6.53
N GLU A 207 -0.95 19.07 -7.61
CA GLU A 207 -0.07 18.38 -8.55
C GLU A 207 1.40 18.45 -8.12
N ASP A 208 2.25 17.69 -8.78
CA ASP A 208 3.67 17.64 -8.42
C ASP A 208 4.37 18.98 -8.66
N GLY A 209 5.03 19.51 -7.63
CA GLY A 209 5.64 20.82 -7.62
C GLY A 209 4.70 21.99 -7.26
N ASP A 210 3.44 21.71 -6.93
CA ASP A 210 2.52 22.75 -6.47
C ASP A 210 2.86 23.21 -5.04
N TRP A 211 2.62 24.50 -4.80
CA TRP A 211 2.62 25.09 -3.48
C TRP A 211 1.46 26.07 -3.32
N THR A 212 1.04 26.35 -2.09
CA THR A 212 -0.20 27.08 -1.84
C THR A 212 -0.16 27.91 -0.57
N ILE A 213 -0.92 29.01 -0.59
CA ILE A 213 -1.32 29.80 0.57
C ILE A 213 -2.80 29.55 0.81
N ILE A 214 -3.12 29.13 2.01
CA ILE A 214 -4.47 28.73 2.43
C ILE A 214 -4.89 29.67 3.55
N ASN A 215 -5.96 30.41 3.33
CA ASN A 215 -6.65 31.17 4.36
C ASN A 215 -8.01 30.53 4.60
N ARG A 216 -8.73 30.98 5.63
CA ARG A 216 -10.05 30.42 5.96
C ARG A 216 -11.04 30.43 4.78
N ASP A 217 -11.02 31.48 3.98
CA ASP A 217 -12.00 31.75 2.92
C ASP A 217 -11.36 31.82 1.52
N SER A 218 -10.06 31.59 1.42
CA SER A 218 -9.35 31.70 0.14
C SER A 218 -8.22 30.68 0.03
N LEU A 219 -8.00 30.25 -1.21
CA LEU A 219 -6.94 29.34 -1.60
C LEU A 219 -6.24 29.92 -2.82
N THR A 220 -4.93 30.03 -2.77
CA THR A 220 -4.11 30.39 -3.93
C THR A 220 -3.09 29.29 -4.16
N ILE A 221 -3.11 28.67 -5.33
CA ILE A 221 -2.19 27.60 -5.72
C ILE A 221 -1.24 28.11 -6.79
N TYR A 222 0.02 27.78 -6.67
CA TYR A 222 1.07 28.06 -7.65
C TYR A 222 1.70 26.73 -8.09
N ASN A 223 2.00 26.61 -9.37
CA ASN A 223 2.70 25.45 -9.92
C ASN A 223 4.24 25.55 -9.75
N SER A 224 4.97 24.53 -10.20
CA SER A 224 6.44 24.47 -10.16
C SER A 224 7.15 25.64 -10.87
N LYS A 225 6.45 26.36 -11.76
CA LYS A 225 6.96 27.56 -12.44
C LYS A 225 6.57 28.86 -11.74
N ASN A 226 6.02 28.78 -10.52
CA ASN A 226 5.50 29.90 -9.75
C ASN A 226 4.38 30.69 -10.45
N VAL A 227 3.61 30.04 -11.33
CA VAL A 227 2.42 30.59 -11.96
C VAL A 227 1.20 30.17 -11.14
N GLN A 228 0.32 31.12 -10.86
CA GLN A 228 -0.95 30.82 -10.19
C GLN A 228 -1.81 29.94 -11.09
N VAL A 229 -2.38 28.86 -10.52
CA VAL A 229 -3.18 27.86 -11.21
C VAL A 229 -4.41 27.49 -10.40
N GLU A 230 -5.41 26.97 -11.07
CA GLU A 230 -6.56 26.33 -10.43
C GLU A 230 -6.45 24.82 -10.54
N ARG A 231 -6.90 24.10 -9.50
CA ARG A 231 -6.98 22.64 -9.49
C ARG A 231 -8.44 22.22 -9.35
N PRO A 232 -8.87 21.16 -10.05
CA PRO A 232 -10.26 20.73 -9.99
C PRO A 232 -10.65 20.31 -8.57
N VAL A 233 -11.86 20.70 -8.17
CA VAL A 233 -12.48 20.25 -6.92
C VAL A 233 -13.36 19.06 -7.22
N SER A 234 -13.07 17.90 -6.63
CA SER A 234 -13.84 16.68 -6.77
C SER A 234 -14.60 16.36 -5.47
N LEU A 235 -15.63 15.51 -5.59
CA LEU A 235 -16.32 14.91 -4.45
C LEU A 235 -15.73 13.52 -4.21
N THR A 236 -14.97 13.37 -3.12
CA THR A 236 -14.46 12.03 -2.78
C THR A 236 -15.57 11.06 -2.41
N ALA A 237 -15.45 9.83 -2.87
CA ALA A 237 -16.34 8.72 -2.52
C ALA A 237 -16.02 8.14 -1.13
N VAL A 238 -14.88 8.48 -0.54
CA VAL A 238 -14.46 7.98 0.78
C VAL A 238 -15.40 8.47 1.86
N SER A 239 -16.05 7.53 2.57
CA SER A 239 -16.92 7.83 3.71
C SER A 239 -16.34 7.27 5.01
N GLY A 240 -16.60 7.96 6.13
CA GLY A 240 -16.12 7.55 7.44
C GLY A 240 -16.72 6.23 7.96
N ALA A 241 -17.92 5.86 7.48
CA ALA A 241 -18.65 4.67 7.94
C ALA A 241 -17.98 3.33 7.51
N LEU A 242 -17.21 3.34 6.41
CA LEU A 242 -16.57 2.13 5.86
C LEU A 242 -15.27 1.72 6.57
N ILE A 243 -14.77 2.50 7.53
CA ILE A 243 -13.44 2.32 8.13
C ILE A 243 -13.47 1.57 9.46
N GLY A 244 -14.62 1.20 9.97
CA GLY A 244 -14.75 0.47 11.23
C GLY A 244 -14.39 -1.02 11.12
N LYS A 245 -13.88 -1.62 12.23
CA LYS A 245 -13.64 -3.08 12.33
C LYS A 245 -14.94 -3.90 12.33
N GLY A 246 -16.08 -3.27 12.59
CA GLY A 246 -17.35 -3.98 12.74
C GLY A 246 -17.28 -5.01 13.87
N LYS A 247 -17.68 -6.25 13.60
CA LYS A 247 -17.65 -7.37 14.55
C LYS A 247 -16.29 -8.02 14.74
N TYR A 248 -15.29 -7.61 13.98
CA TYR A 248 -13.97 -8.24 13.96
C TYR A 248 -13.02 -7.61 14.97
N ARG A 249 -12.13 -8.41 15.53
CA ARG A 249 -11.11 -7.93 16.47
C ARG A 249 -10.03 -7.07 15.79
N HIS A 250 -9.68 -7.44 14.55
CA HIS A 250 -8.62 -6.81 13.77
C HIS A 250 -9.14 -6.39 12.39
N PHE A 251 -8.51 -5.38 11.78
CA PHE A 251 -8.79 -5.01 10.39
C PHE A 251 -8.43 -6.15 9.44
N MET A 252 -7.27 -6.80 9.66
CA MET A 252 -6.86 -7.92 8.82
C MET A 252 -7.87 -9.06 8.83
N ASP A 253 -8.42 -9.42 10.00
CA ASP A 253 -9.47 -10.44 10.11
C ASP A 253 -10.72 -10.06 9.29
N LYS A 254 -11.14 -8.79 9.42
CA LYS A 254 -12.24 -8.26 8.61
C LYS A 254 -11.94 -8.36 7.11
N GLU A 255 -10.77 -7.90 6.70
CA GLU A 255 -10.34 -7.83 5.29
C GLU A 255 -10.16 -9.22 4.67
N ILE A 256 -9.71 -10.21 5.45
CA ILE A 256 -9.69 -11.63 5.05
C ILE A 256 -11.11 -12.13 4.78
N HIS A 257 -12.07 -11.81 5.67
CA HIS A 257 -13.46 -12.25 5.54
C HIS A 257 -14.27 -11.47 4.49
N GLU A 258 -13.80 -10.31 4.05
CA GLU A 258 -14.43 -9.53 2.96
C GLU A 258 -14.07 -10.08 1.57
N GLN A 259 -13.06 -10.93 1.43
CA GLN A 259 -12.56 -11.39 0.12
C GLN A 259 -13.65 -12.01 -0.78
N PRO A 260 -14.56 -12.86 -0.29
CA PRO A 260 -15.63 -13.41 -1.13
C PRO A 260 -16.50 -12.30 -1.77
N GLU A 261 -16.84 -11.28 -1.01
CA GLU A 261 -17.70 -10.18 -1.45
C GLU A 261 -16.97 -9.24 -2.43
N VAL A 262 -15.74 -8.80 -2.10
CA VAL A 262 -15.01 -7.84 -2.92
C VAL A 262 -14.48 -8.42 -4.24
N ILE A 263 -14.24 -9.74 -4.28
CA ILE A 263 -13.96 -10.44 -5.55
C ILE A 263 -15.20 -10.39 -6.45
N GLY A 264 -16.39 -10.61 -5.89
CA GLY A 264 -17.65 -10.45 -6.62
C GLY A 264 -17.82 -9.04 -7.20
N TYR A 265 -17.55 -8.00 -6.42
CA TYR A 265 -17.60 -6.60 -6.89
C TYR A 265 -16.58 -6.34 -7.99
N THR A 266 -15.34 -6.79 -7.82
CA THR A 266 -14.29 -6.64 -8.82
C THR A 266 -14.67 -7.34 -10.12
N LEU A 267 -15.18 -8.56 -10.03
CA LEU A 267 -15.63 -9.32 -11.20
C LEU A 267 -16.76 -8.61 -11.93
N SER A 268 -17.76 -8.07 -11.22
CA SER A 268 -18.90 -7.36 -11.81
C SER A 268 -18.49 -6.11 -12.61
N ALA A 269 -17.35 -5.50 -12.26
CA ALA A 269 -16.80 -4.38 -13.01
C ALA A 269 -16.20 -4.79 -14.37
N PHE A 270 -15.69 -6.02 -14.49
CA PHE A 270 -14.95 -6.47 -15.68
C PHE A 270 -15.68 -7.50 -16.52
N TYR A 271 -16.79 -8.08 -16.02
CA TYR A 271 -17.53 -9.13 -16.71
C TYR A 271 -19.04 -8.99 -16.52
N ASP A 272 -19.79 -9.23 -17.59
CA ASP A 272 -21.25 -9.35 -17.56
C ASP A 272 -21.65 -10.81 -17.81
N PRO A 273 -22.11 -11.54 -16.80
CA PRO A 273 -22.47 -12.95 -16.95
C PRO A 273 -23.70 -13.17 -17.84
N ASN A 274 -24.61 -12.17 -17.96
CA ASN A 274 -25.81 -12.32 -18.76
C ASN A 274 -25.52 -12.31 -20.27
N SER A 275 -24.57 -11.49 -20.69
CA SER A 275 -24.17 -11.37 -22.09
C SER A 275 -22.87 -12.12 -22.44
N ASN A 276 -22.22 -12.72 -21.43
CA ASN A 276 -20.88 -13.31 -21.53
C ASN A 276 -19.89 -12.32 -22.20
N TYR A 277 -19.91 -11.08 -21.71
CA TYR A 277 -19.13 -9.99 -22.28
C TYR A 277 -18.11 -9.43 -21.28
N MET A 278 -16.85 -9.28 -21.75
CA MET A 278 -15.79 -8.62 -20.98
C MET A 278 -15.94 -7.10 -21.09
N LYS A 279 -16.03 -6.41 -19.92
CA LYS A 279 -16.17 -4.95 -19.79
C LYS A 279 -14.83 -4.26 -19.51
N MET A 280 -13.73 -4.82 -20.00
CA MET A 280 -12.42 -4.21 -19.77
C MET A 280 -12.35 -2.80 -20.36
N PRO A 281 -11.74 -1.83 -19.67
CA PRO A 281 -11.51 -0.50 -20.20
C PRO A 281 -10.81 -0.56 -21.57
N GLU A 282 -11.18 0.34 -22.47
CA GLU A 282 -10.53 0.45 -23.76
C GLU A 282 -9.08 0.94 -23.62
N VAL A 283 -8.18 0.33 -24.36
CA VAL A 283 -6.78 0.74 -24.45
C VAL A 283 -6.55 1.43 -25.80
N ALA A 284 -5.67 2.45 -25.82
CA ALA A 284 -5.36 3.22 -27.03
C ALA A 284 -4.52 2.46 -28.07
N PHE A 285 -4.27 1.16 -27.84
CA PHE A 285 -3.51 0.28 -28.75
C PHE A 285 -4.26 -1.02 -29.00
N ASN A 286 -3.85 -1.75 -30.01
CA ASN A 286 -4.42 -3.08 -30.30
C ASN A 286 -3.67 -4.17 -29.51
N PRO A 287 -4.30 -4.82 -28.50
CA PRO A 287 -3.67 -5.91 -27.76
C PRO A 287 -3.20 -7.07 -28.66
N GLY A 288 -3.84 -7.25 -29.84
CA GLY A 288 -3.45 -8.25 -30.84
C GLY A 288 -2.06 -8.03 -31.44
N LEU A 289 -1.60 -6.78 -31.46
CA LEU A 289 -0.32 -6.38 -32.04
C LEU A 289 0.74 -6.03 -30.97
N LEU A 290 0.37 -6.07 -29.68
CA LEU A 290 1.29 -5.75 -28.59
C LEU A 290 2.50 -6.70 -28.60
N PRO A 291 3.73 -6.19 -28.74
CA PRO A 291 4.91 -7.04 -28.82
C PRO A 291 5.30 -7.65 -27.48
N LYS A 292 5.11 -6.90 -26.39
CA LYS A 292 5.47 -7.29 -25.02
C LYS A 292 4.66 -6.48 -24.00
N LEU A 293 4.31 -7.10 -22.89
CA LEU A 293 3.86 -6.42 -21.69
C LEU A 293 4.95 -6.50 -20.61
N THR A 294 5.28 -5.36 -20.01
CA THR A 294 6.13 -5.31 -18.83
C THR A 294 5.25 -5.02 -17.60
N ILE A 295 5.23 -5.91 -16.61
CA ILE A 295 4.50 -5.73 -15.35
C ILE A 295 5.49 -5.28 -14.29
N VAL A 296 5.21 -4.16 -13.62
CA VAL A 296 6.10 -3.59 -12.60
C VAL A 296 5.33 -3.38 -11.30
N ALA A 297 5.84 -3.92 -10.21
CA ALA A 297 5.19 -3.84 -8.91
C ALA A 297 6.18 -4.09 -7.76
N ALA A 298 5.73 -3.93 -6.52
CA ALA A 298 6.47 -4.24 -5.30
C ALA A 298 5.68 -5.19 -4.38
N GLY A 299 6.39 -6.02 -3.60
CA GLY A 299 5.81 -6.87 -2.56
C GLY A 299 4.71 -7.81 -3.08
N THR A 300 3.60 -7.86 -2.37
CA THR A 300 2.41 -8.67 -2.70
C THR A 300 1.90 -8.43 -4.13
N SER A 301 1.90 -7.17 -4.60
CA SER A 301 1.50 -6.83 -5.97
C SER A 301 2.47 -7.37 -7.02
N TYR A 302 3.76 -7.50 -6.70
CA TYR A 302 4.73 -8.15 -7.57
C TYR A 302 4.41 -9.64 -7.76
N TYR A 303 4.00 -10.33 -6.68
CA TYR A 303 3.58 -11.74 -6.80
C TYR A 303 2.28 -11.89 -7.59
N ALA A 304 1.35 -10.93 -7.51
CA ALA A 304 0.19 -10.90 -8.40
C ALA A 304 0.62 -10.77 -9.87
N GLY A 305 1.60 -9.92 -10.16
CA GLY A 305 2.20 -9.78 -11.49
C GLY A 305 2.86 -11.08 -11.99
N MET A 306 3.53 -11.82 -11.11
CA MET A 306 4.11 -13.13 -11.46
C MET A 306 3.04 -14.15 -11.88
N ILE A 307 1.89 -14.19 -11.22
CA ILE A 307 0.77 -15.05 -11.60
C ILE A 307 0.17 -14.59 -12.93
N ALA A 308 -0.02 -13.28 -13.11
CA ALA A 308 -0.52 -12.71 -14.37
C ALA A 308 0.35 -13.06 -15.57
N LYS A 309 1.66 -13.17 -15.39
CA LYS A 309 2.59 -13.64 -16.44
C LYS A 309 2.18 -15.03 -16.94
N TYR A 310 1.93 -15.99 -16.05
CA TYR A 310 1.49 -17.33 -16.45
C TYR A 310 0.18 -17.28 -17.22
N TRP A 311 -0.79 -16.48 -16.77
CA TRP A 311 -2.07 -16.35 -17.47
C TRP A 311 -1.93 -15.71 -18.84
N LEU A 312 -1.23 -14.60 -18.95
CA LEU A 312 -1.05 -13.87 -20.22
C LEU A 312 -0.23 -14.66 -21.24
N GLU A 313 0.85 -15.31 -20.80
CA GLU A 313 1.66 -16.16 -21.67
C GLU A 313 0.90 -17.43 -22.08
N GLY A 314 0.20 -18.07 -21.14
CA GLY A 314 -0.56 -19.31 -21.38
C GLY A 314 -1.81 -19.08 -22.23
N LEU A 315 -2.64 -18.10 -21.88
CA LEU A 315 -3.94 -17.83 -22.51
C LEU A 315 -3.81 -16.93 -23.74
N ALA A 316 -3.08 -15.80 -23.62
CA ALA A 316 -3.01 -14.78 -24.67
C ALA A 316 -1.78 -14.91 -25.58
N ARG A 317 -0.85 -15.81 -25.27
CA ARG A 317 0.43 -15.98 -26.00
C ARG A 317 1.18 -14.66 -26.15
N LEU A 318 1.10 -13.81 -25.12
CA LEU A 318 1.74 -12.52 -25.06
C LEU A 318 3.04 -12.65 -24.25
N PRO A 319 4.21 -12.23 -24.79
CA PRO A 319 5.44 -12.16 -24.01
C PRO A 319 5.30 -11.20 -22.82
N VAL A 320 5.60 -11.67 -21.60
CA VAL A 320 5.48 -10.88 -20.37
C VAL A 320 6.77 -10.90 -19.59
N GLU A 321 7.25 -9.72 -19.23
CA GLU A 321 8.31 -9.55 -18.25
C GLU A 321 7.71 -9.00 -16.95
N VAL A 322 8.16 -9.51 -15.79
CA VAL A 322 7.73 -9.01 -14.47
C VAL A 322 8.96 -8.49 -13.76
N ASP A 323 8.88 -7.26 -13.26
CA ASP A 323 10.01 -6.59 -12.65
C ASP A 323 9.65 -5.96 -11.28
N ILE A 324 10.65 -5.86 -10.41
CA ILE A 324 10.51 -5.22 -9.11
C ILE A 324 10.63 -3.71 -9.29
N ALA A 325 9.68 -2.96 -8.76
CA ALA A 325 9.59 -1.51 -8.97
C ALA A 325 10.84 -0.74 -8.53
N SER A 326 11.47 -1.13 -7.41
CA SER A 326 12.70 -0.52 -6.91
C SER A 326 13.92 -0.75 -7.80
N GLU A 327 13.91 -1.80 -8.67
CA GLU A 327 15.04 -2.15 -9.53
C GLU A 327 14.86 -1.72 -11.00
N PHE A 328 13.60 -1.64 -11.43
CA PHE A 328 13.22 -1.47 -12.84
C PHE A 328 13.91 -0.29 -13.53
N ARG A 329 13.94 0.88 -12.90
CA ARG A 329 14.53 2.09 -13.49
C ARG A 329 16.05 2.11 -13.49
N TYR A 330 16.69 1.35 -12.58
CA TYR A 330 18.15 1.35 -12.41
C TYR A 330 18.86 0.36 -13.34
N ARG A 331 18.19 -0.73 -13.74
CA ARG A 331 18.80 -1.76 -14.56
C ARG A 331 18.79 -1.49 -16.07
N ASN A 332 18.35 -0.31 -16.51
CA ASN A 332 18.26 0.07 -17.92
C ASN A 332 17.52 -0.97 -18.78
N SER A 333 16.30 -1.37 -18.37
CA SER A 333 15.48 -2.42 -18.99
C SER A 333 15.19 -2.14 -20.46
N VAL A 334 15.17 -3.20 -21.28
CA VAL A 334 14.83 -3.12 -22.70
C VAL A 334 13.32 -3.07 -22.85
N LEU A 335 12.82 -1.93 -23.32
CA LEU A 335 11.40 -1.71 -23.57
C LEU A 335 11.20 -1.57 -25.10
N PRO A 336 10.43 -2.46 -25.75
CA PRO A 336 10.24 -2.39 -27.20
C PRO A 336 9.32 -1.24 -27.59
N ASP A 337 9.53 -0.66 -28.76
CA ASP A 337 8.62 0.32 -29.35
C ASP A 337 7.21 -0.24 -29.46
N GLY A 338 6.19 0.54 -29.09
CA GLY A 338 4.79 0.10 -29.08
C GLY A 338 4.46 -0.92 -27.99
N GLY A 339 5.35 -1.14 -27.03
CA GLY A 339 5.09 -1.96 -25.85
C GLY A 339 4.16 -1.28 -24.85
N ALA A 340 3.67 -2.05 -23.86
CA ALA A 340 2.90 -1.55 -22.75
C ALA A 340 3.55 -1.92 -21.42
N ALA A 341 3.35 -1.07 -20.42
CA ALA A 341 3.76 -1.32 -19.05
C ALA A 341 2.53 -1.28 -18.11
N LEU A 342 2.37 -2.33 -17.31
CA LEU A 342 1.31 -2.47 -16.31
C LEU A 342 1.89 -2.28 -14.91
N PHE A 343 1.41 -1.26 -14.19
CA PHE A 343 1.82 -0.94 -12.82
C PHE A 343 0.74 -1.39 -11.84
N ILE A 344 1.12 -2.25 -10.89
CA ILE A 344 0.18 -2.80 -9.90
C ILE A 344 0.49 -2.20 -8.53
N SER A 345 -0.50 -1.52 -7.93
CA SER A 345 -0.35 -0.91 -6.60
C SER A 345 -1.70 -0.82 -5.89
N GLN A 346 -1.79 -1.28 -4.65
CA GLN A 346 -3.02 -1.13 -3.86
C GLN A 346 -3.32 0.37 -3.60
N SER A 347 -2.34 1.11 -3.12
CA SER A 347 -2.50 2.52 -2.74
C SER A 347 -2.43 3.49 -3.93
N GLY A 348 -1.75 3.09 -5.02
CA GLY A 348 -1.41 3.98 -6.12
C GLY A 348 -0.47 5.14 -5.77
N GLU A 349 0.21 5.04 -4.61
CA GLU A 349 1.13 6.07 -4.09
C GLU A 349 2.51 5.52 -3.74
N SER A 350 2.81 4.26 -4.04
CA SER A 350 4.15 3.66 -3.82
C SER A 350 5.17 4.37 -4.71
N LEU A 351 6.17 5.02 -4.09
CA LEU A 351 7.09 5.90 -4.82
C LEU A 351 7.90 5.15 -5.88
N ASP A 352 8.47 4.00 -5.54
CA ASP A 352 9.21 3.18 -6.52
C ASP A 352 8.34 2.84 -7.75
N THR A 353 7.08 2.45 -7.51
CA THR A 353 6.14 2.11 -8.60
C THR A 353 5.79 3.34 -9.44
N LEU A 354 5.58 4.50 -8.80
CA LEU A 354 5.33 5.77 -9.49
C LEU A 354 6.53 6.21 -10.34
N MET A 355 7.73 6.12 -9.79
CA MET A 355 8.95 6.51 -10.52
C MET A 355 9.24 5.54 -11.67
N ALA A 356 8.96 4.24 -11.48
CA ALA A 356 9.03 3.25 -12.54
C ALA A 356 8.01 3.53 -13.67
N LEU A 357 6.80 3.96 -13.34
CA LEU A 357 5.79 4.38 -14.30
C LEU A 357 6.28 5.56 -15.16
N ARG A 358 6.80 6.59 -14.51
CA ARG A 358 7.34 7.78 -15.19
C ARG A 358 8.49 7.41 -16.12
N HIS A 359 9.40 6.53 -15.67
CA HIS A 359 10.49 6.01 -16.48
C HIS A 359 10.00 5.25 -17.73
N ALA A 360 8.97 4.39 -17.59
CA ALA A 360 8.39 3.67 -18.73
C ALA A 360 7.70 4.64 -19.72
N ARG A 361 7.01 5.67 -19.22
CA ARG A 361 6.39 6.72 -20.02
C ARG A 361 7.41 7.49 -20.86
N GLU A 362 8.54 7.90 -20.24
CA GLU A 362 9.65 8.57 -20.94
C GLU A 362 10.26 7.69 -22.05
N ARG A 363 10.12 6.37 -21.94
CA ARG A 363 10.52 5.39 -22.95
C ARG A 363 9.42 5.03 -23.96
N GLY A 364 8.32 5.81 -24.00
CA GLY A 364 7.26 5.67 -25.00
C GLY A 364 6.35 4.44 -24.81
N GLN A 365 6.29 3.85 -23.61
CA GLN A 365 5.39 2.74 -23.34
C GLN A 365 3.95 3.25 -23.11
N HIS A 366 2.95 2.45 -23.50
CA HIS A 366 1.57 2.64 -23.07
C HIS A 366 1.45 2.29 -21.59
N ILE A 367 0.87 3.20 -20.81
CA ILE A 367 0.83 3.06 -19.34
C ILE A 367 -0.55 2.57 -18.89
N ILE A 368 -0.56 1.40 -18.28
CA ILE A 368 -1.74 0.81 -17.65
C ILE A 368 -1.47 0.70 -16.16
N SER A 369 -2.47 0.96 -15.32
CA SER A 369 -2.36 0.68 -13.89
C SER A 369 -3.51 -0.19 -13.38
N LEU A 370 -3.20 -1.04 -12.40
CA LEU A 370 -4.17 -1.80 -11.62
C LEU A 370 -4.08 -1.31 -10.17
N ILE A 371 -5.11 -0.63 -9.72
CA ILE A 371 -5.12 0.06 -8.42
C ILE A 371 -6.45 -0.11 -7.68
N ASN A 372 -6.41 0.15 -6.37
CA ASN A 372 -7.62 0.16 -5.53
C ASN A 372 -8.07 1.59 -5.14
N VAL A 373 -7.18 2.59 -5.20
CA VAL A 373 -7.48 3.98 -4.85
C VAL A 373 -7.52 4.83 -6.12
N ASP A 374 -8.72 5.14 -6.59
CA ASP A 374 -8.97 5.84 -7.86
C ASP A 374 -8.33 7.22 -7.98
N GLU A 375 -8.25 7.93 -6.85
CA GLU A 375 -7.79 9.31 -6.79
C GLU A 375 -6.27 9.40 -6.57
N SER A 376 -5.56 8.27 -6.67
CA SER A 376 -4.11 8.18 -6.44
C SER A 376 -3.28 8.79 -7.57
N THR A 377 -2.01 9.10 -7.26
CA THR A 377 -1.07 9.68 -8.23
C THR A 377 -0.82 8.75 -9.42
N ILE A 378 -0.62 7.44 -9.18
CA ILE A 378 -0.44 6.46 -10.27
C ILE A 378 -1.68 6.42 -11.17
N ALA A 379 -2.91 6.49 -10.59
CA ALA A 379 -4.13 6.53 -11.39
C ALA A 379 -4.18 7.74 -12.32
N ARG A 380 -3.90 8.91 -11.78
CA ARG A 380 -3.93 10.17 -12.56
C ARG A 380 -2.86 10.23 -13.65
N GLU A 381 -1.74 9.55 -13.44
CA GLU A 381 -0.65 9.49 -14.41
C GLU A 381 -0.73 8.28 -15.35
N SER A 382 -1.77 7.47 -15.33
CA SER A 382 -1.94 6.31 -16.22
C SER A 382 -2.84 6.63 -17.41
N ASP A 383 -2.55 6.02 -18.55
CA ASP A 383 -3.40 6.15 -19.75
C ASP A 383 -4.71 5.35 -19.59
N VAL A 384 -4.61 4.19 -18.89
CA VAL A 384 -5.74 3.32 -18.56
C VAL A 384 -5.64 2.82 -17.13
N VAL A 385 -6.74 2.86 -16.39
CA VAL A 385 -6.83 2.42 -15.01
C VAL A 385 -7.79 1.24 -14.88
N LEU A 386 -7.29 0.14 -14.34
CA LEU A 386 -8.07 -1.01 -13.89
C LEU A 386 -8.30 -0.90 -12.37
N LYS A 387 -9.56 -1.03 -11.94
CA LYS A 387 -9.95 -0.81 -10.53
C LYS A 387 -10.31 -2.13 -9.86
N THR A 388 -9.73 -2.40 -8.69
CA THR A 388 -9.99 -3.66 -7.98
C THR A 388 -11.25 -3.67 -7.14
N LEU A 389 -11.89 -2.53 -6.88
CA LEU A 389 -13.10 -2.38 -6.05
C LEU A 389 -13.06 -3.10 -4.68
N ALA A 390 -11.87 -3.30 -4.12
CA ALA A 390 -11.68 -3.96 -2.83
C ALA A 390 -12.18 -3.13 -1.63
N GLY A 391 -12.53 -1.87 -1.85
CA GLY A 391 -12.78 -0.92 -0.76
C GLY A 391 -11.52 -0.59 0.04
N PRO A 392 -11.64 0.17 1.15
CA PRO A 392 -10.49 0.50 1.99
C PRO A 392 -9.84 -0.74 2.60
N GLU A 393 -8.52 -0.84 2.49
CA GLU A 393 -7.69 -1.86 3.15
C GLU A 393 -6.75 -1.15 4.12
N ILE A 394 -6.94 -1.39 5.43
CA ILE A 394 -6.33 -0.65 6.53
C ILE A 394 -5.19 -1.41 7.16
N SER A 395 -5.29 -2.74 7.30
CA SER A 395 -4.19 -3.54 7.82
C SER A 395 -2.94 -3.37 6.94
N VAL A 396 -1.77 -3.32 7.56
CA VAL A 396 -0.51 -3.09 6.84
C VAL A 396 -0.25 -4.22 5.85
N ALA A 397 -0.38 -5.47 6.27
CA ALA A 397 -0.26 -6.62 5.40
C ALA A 397 -1.46 -6.69 4.42
N SER A 398 -1.18 -6.81 3.13
CA SER A 398 -2.21 -6.86 2.09
C SER A 398 -2.90 -8.22 2.07
N THR A 399 -4.23 -8.23 1.93
CA THR A 399 -5.07 -9.44 1.87
C THR A 399 -6.07 -9.37 0.73
N LYS A 400 -7.18 -8.66 0.90
CA LYS A 400 -8.25 -8.52 -0.11
C LYS A 400 -7.80 -7.77 -1.36
N ALA A 401 -6.87 -6.81 -1.22
CA ALA A 401 -6.31 -6.13 -2.38
C ALA A 401 -5.56 -7.11 -3.30
N TYR A 402 -4.83 -8.07 -2.74
CA TYR A 402 -4.14 -9.11 -3.50
C TYR A 402 -5.10 -9.98 -4.31
N THR A 403 -6.11 -10.55 -3.66
CA THR A 403 -7.06 -11.45 -4.33
C THR A 403 -7.92 -10.74 -5.37
N THR A 404 -8.27 -9.47 -5.14
CA THR A 404 -8.94 -8.64 -6.16
C THR A 404 -8.01 -8.23 -7.30
N GLN A 405 -6.72 -8.01 -7.05
CA GLN A 405 -5.72 -7.83 -8.12
C GLN A 405 -5.65 -9.09 -9.00
N LEU A 406 -5.59 -10.27 -8.40
CA LEU A 406 -5.58 -11.54 -9.14
C LEU A 406 -6.85 -11.71 -9.99
N ALA A 407 -8.04 -11.44 -9.43
CA ALA A 407 -9.29 -11.52 -10.17
C ALA A 407 -9.32 -10.56 -11.37
N ALA A 408 -8.89 -9.32 -11.20
CA ALA A 408 -8.79 -8.33 -12.27
C ALA A 408 -7.76 -8.71 -13.35
N LEU A 409 -6.60 -9.26 -12.94
CA LEU A 409 -5.55 -9.71 -13.85
C LEU A 409 -5.96 -10.94 -14.67
N LEU A 410 -6.75 -11.85 -14.09
CA LEU A 410 -7.33 -12.97 -14.84
C LEU A 410 -8.34 -12.46 -15.86
N CYS A 411 -9.22 -11.51 -15.48
CA CYS A 411 -10.13 -10.86 -16.41
C CYS A 411 -9.39 -10.18 -17.58
N LEU A 412 -8.32 -9.44 -17.29
CA LEU A 412 -7.46 -8.83 -18.32
C LEU A 412 -6.85 -9.88 -19.25
N SER A 413 -6.35 -10.98 -18.69
CA SER A 413 -5.72 -12.06 -19.44
C SER A 413 -6.72 -12.76 -20.39
N VAL A 414 -7.95 -12.99 -19.92
CA VAL A 414 -9.04 -13.58 -20.72
C VAL A 414 -9.48 -12.63 -21.85
N ASP A 415 -9.68 -11.35 -21.56
CA ASP A 415 -10.04 -10.33 -22.55
C ASP A 415 -8.98 -10.22 -23.65
N TRP A 416 -7.71 -10.11 -23.26
CA TRP A 416 -6.63 -10.01 -24.24
C TRP A 416 -6.40 -11.31 -25.02
N ALA A 417 -6.60 -12.47 -24.40
CA ALA A 417 -6.55 -13.75 -25.09
C ALA A 417 -7.66 -13.84 -26.16
N GLN A 418 -8.86 -13.33 -25.87
CA GLN A 418 -9.95 -13.25 -26.83
C GLN A 418 -9.62 -12.26 -27.98
N LYS A 419 -9.15 -11.05 -27.65
CA LYS A 419 -8.73 -10.03 -28.65
C LYS A 419 -7.58 -10.51 -29.51
N ARG A 420 -6.67 -11.32 -28.98
CA ARG A 420 -5.58 -11.98 -29.72
C ARG A 420 -6.01 -13.26 -30.45
N LYS A 421 -7.29 -13.67 -30.36
CA LYS A 421 -7.90 -14.84 -31.01
C LYS A 421 -7.35 -16.20 -30.54
N PHE A 422 -6.85 -16.28 -29.29
CA PHE A 422 -6.42 -17.54 -28.68
C PHE A 422 -7.50 -18.18 -27.80
N LEU A 423 -8.54 -17.42 -27.40
CA LEU A 423 -9.71 -17.95 -26.72
C LEU A 423 -10.98 -17.64 -27.51
N ASP A 424 -11.83 -18.65 -27.65
CA ASP A 424 -13.19 -18.52 -28.18
C ASP A 424 -14.17 -18.17 -27.05
N LYS A 425 -15.42 -17.82 -27.42
CA LYS A 425 -16.47 -17.44 -26.45
C LYS A 425 -16.80 -18.55 -25.44
N LYS A 426 -16.66 -19.82 -25.81
CA LYS A 426 -16.95 -20.95 -24.94
C LYS A 426 -15.90 -21.06 -23.84
N LYS A 427 -14.62 -20.96 -24.19
CA LYS A 427 -13.51 -20.97 -23.23
C LYS A 427 -13.55 -19.76 -22.29
N VAL A 428 -13.89 -18.58 -22.82
CA VAL A 428 -14.11 -17.39 -21.98
C VAL A 428 -15.19 -17.68 -20.94
N PHE A 429 -16.34 -18.21 -21.37
CA PHE A 429 -17.43 -18.57 -20.45
C PHE A 429 -16.98 -19.57 -19.40
N GLU A 430 -16.28 -20.65 -19.76
CA GLU A 430 -15.79 -21.66 -18.83
C GLU A 430 -14.90 -21.05 -17.72
N ILE A 431 -13.95 -20.20 -18.09
CA ILE A 431 -13.05 -19.54 -17.11
C ILE A 431 -13.81 -18.54 -16.23
N MET A 432 -14.70 -17.75 -16.81
CA MET A 432 -15.42 -16.72 -16.08
C MET A 432 -16.51 -17.29 -15.18
N ASP A 433 -17.12 -18.43 -15.54
CA ASP A 433 -18.06 -19.15 -14.69
C ASP A 433 -17.34 -19.72 -13.45
N GLU A 434 -16.16 -20.32 -13.60
CA GLU A 434 -15.33 -20.78 -12.49
C GLU A 434 -14.94 -19.61 -11.55
N LEU A 435 -14.51 -18.47 -12.11
CA LEU A 435 -14.19 -17.28 -11.33
C LEU A 435 -15.43 -16.73 -10.60
N SER A 436 -16.61 -16.84 -11.19
CA SER A 436 -17.88 -16.39 -10.60
C SER A 436 -18.33 -17.25 -9.41
N ARG A 437 -17.92 -18.50 -9.36
CA ARG A 437 -18.20 -19.44 -8.24
C ARG A 437 -17.19 -19.32 -7.11
N LEU A 438 -16.06 -18.70 -7.35
CA LEU A 438 -14.96 -18.61 -6.38
C LEU A 438 -15.36 -18.00 -5.02
N PRO A 439 -16.25 -16.98 -4.92
CA PRO A 439 -16.71 -16.47 -3.64
C PRO A 439 -17.29 -17.53 -2.70
N THR A 440 -18.00 -18.52 -3.23
CA THR A 440 -18.54 -19.65 -2.45
C THR A 440 -17.40 -20.54 -1.91
N ALA A 441 -16.45 -20.91 -2.76
CA ALA A 441 -15.30 -21.72 -2.33
C ALA A 441 -14.44 -20.99 -1.26
N LEU A 442 -14.25 -19.69 -1.37
CA LEU A 442 -13.56 -18.90 -0.35
C LEU A 442 -14.32 -18.88 0.98
N ALA A 443 -15.66 -18.79 0.95
CA ALA A 443 -16.48 -18.84 2.15
C ALA A 443 -16.38 -20.19 2.87
N GLU A 444 -16.24 -21.30 2.14
CA GLU A 444 -16.01 -22.63 2.71
C GLU A 444 -14.66 -22.71 3.45
N VAL A 445 -13.59 -22.17 2.88
CA VAL A 445 -12.26 -22.14 3.54
C VAL A 445 -12.30 -21.28 4.81
N LEU A 446 -13.07 -20.19 4.84
CA LEU A 446 -13.22 -19.32 6.00
C LEU A 446 -13.97 -19.97 7.16
N ALA A 447 -14.71 -21.04 6.94
CA ALA A 447 -15.54 -21.69 7.97
C ALA A 447 -14.71 -22.48 8.99
N ASP A 448 -13.52 -22.98 8.65
CA ASP A 448 -12.72 -23.91 9.47
C ASP A 448 -11.71 -23.21 10.39
N LYS A 449 -12.19 -22.27 11.21
CA LYS A 449 -11.33 -21.44 12.09
C LYS A 449 -10.56 -22.29 13.13
N GLU A 450 -11.21 -23.30 13.69
CA GLU A 450 -10.63 -24.09 14.78
C GLU A 450 -9.39 -24.84 14.30
N ARG A 451 -9.43 -25.37 13.10
CA ARG A 451 -8.34 -26.14 12.52
C ARG A 451 -7.15 -25.26 12.14
N TRP A 452 -7.42 -24.06 11.60
CA TRP A 452 -6.37 -23.06 11.34
C TRP A 452 -5.66 -22.66 12.63
N ASN A 453 -6.43 -22.42 13.70
CA ASN A 453 -5.89 -22.04 15.00
C ASN A 453 -5.04 -23.16 15.61
N ALA A 454 -5.49 -24.42 15.55
CA ALA A 454 -4.74 -25.57 16.06
C ALA A 454 -3.40 -25.76 15.32
N CYS A 455 -3.39 -25.66 14.00
CA CYS A 455 -2.15 -25.71 13.21
C CYS A 455 -1.21 -24.54 13.55
N ALA A 456 -1.75 -23.33 13.68
CA ALA A 456 -0.98 -22.15 14.03
C ALA A 456 -0.32 -22.25 15.41
N HIS A 457 -1.03 -22.79 16.41
CA HIS A 457 -0.49 -23.04 17.73
C HIS A 457 0.77 -23.91 17.69
N GLU A 458 0.75 -24.98 16.88
CA GLU A 458 1.91 -25.85 16.71
C GLU A 458 3.08 -25.20 15.97
N LEU A 459 2.79 -24.29 15.02
CA LEU A 459 3.81 -23.63 14.19
C LEU A 459 4.37 -22.34 14.81
N ALA A 460 3.69 -21.75 15.80
CA ALA A 460 4.08 -20.45 16.38
C ALA A 460 5.48 -20.44 17.02
N GLY A 461 5.96 -21.61 17.47
CA GLY A 461 7.29 -21.79 18.02
C GLY A 461 8.41 -21.97 16.98
N ALA A 462 8.07 -22.07 15.69
CA ALA A 462 9.07 -22.26 14.65
C ALA A 462 9.95 -21.03 14.50
N ARG A 463 11.23 -21.27 14.23
CA ARG A 463 12.20 -20.22 13.90
C ARG A 463 12.15 -19.88 12.41
N ASP A 464 12.10 -20.91 11.59
CA ASP A 464 12.16 -20.84 10.13
C ASP A 464 11.01 -21.65 9.54
N VAL A 465 10.46 -21.24 8.39
CA VAL A 465 9.40 -21.95 7.65
C VAL A 465 9.68 -21.87 6.15
N ILE A 466 9.57 -23.00 5.46
CA ILE A 466 9.67 -23.07 4.01
C ILE A 466 8.26 -23.17 3.41
N TYR A 467 8.02 -22.38 2.37
CA TYR A 467 6.83 -22.47 1.52
C TYR A 467 7.21 -23.02 0.15
N LEU A 468 6.46 -24.01 -0.32
CA LEU A 468 6.68 -24.64 -1.62
C LEU A 468 5.43 -24.56 -2.49
N GLY A 469 5.61 -24.22 -3.75
CA GLY A 469 4.55 -24.20 -4.76
C GLY A 469 5.11 -24.47 -6.16
N ARG A 470 4.24 -24.79 -7.12
CA ARG A 470 4.65 -25.04 -8.51
C ARG A 470 3.72 -24.34 -9.49
N GLY A 471 4.26 -23.94 -10.68
CA GLY A 471 3.47 -23.27 -11.71
C GLY A 471 2.79 -22.00 -11.18
N LEU A 472 1.48 -21.89 -11.40
CA LEU A 472 0.67 -20.77 -10.92
C LEU A 472 0.72 -20.57 -9.39
N ASN A 473 0.98 -21.64 -8.62
CA ASN A 473 1.01 -21.61 -7.16
C ASN A 473 2.42 -21.39 -6.56
N PHE A 474 3.46 -21.26 -7.39
CA PHE A 474 4.77 -20.83 -6.89
C PHE A 474 4.72 -19.38 -6.33
N PRO A 475 4.17 -18.39 -7.03
CA PRO A 475 4.03 -17.05 -6.45
C PRO A 475 3.09 -17.01 -5.22
N THR A 476 2.10 -17.92 -5.14
CA THR A 476 1.25 -18.06 -3.93
C THR A 476 2.06 -18.53 -2.72
N ALA A 477 3.03 -19.43 -2.92
CA ALA A 477 3.96 -19.83 -1.87
C ALA A 477 4.88 -18.67 -1.42
N LEU A 478 5.35 -17.84 -2.37
CA LEU A 478 6.10 -16.62 -2.06
C LEU A 478 5.26 -15.63 -1.22
N GLU A 479 4.00 -15.45 -1.59
CA GLU A 479 3.06 -14.59 -0.84
C GLU A 479 2.80 -15.13 0.57
N GLY A 480 2.64 -16.44 0.75
CA GLY A 480 2.50 -17.07 2.06
C GLY A 480 3.72 -16.83 2.95
N ALA A 481 4.92 -16.99 2.41
CA ALA A 481 6.17 -16.71 3.11
C ALA A 481 6.27 -15.22 3.49
N LEU A 482 5.87 -14.31 2.59
CA LEU A 482 5.83 -12.87 2.86
C LEU A 482 4.87 -12.55 4.00
N LYS A 483 3.63 -13.03 3.96
CA LYS A 483 2.63 -12.81 5.02
C LYS A 483 3.10 -13.33 6.37
N LEU A 484 3.71 -14.51 6.40
CA LEU A 484 4.19 -15.08 7.65
C LEU A 484 5.30 -14.23 8.28
N LYS A 485 6.29 -13.81 7.50
CA LYS A 485 7.39 -12.98 8.04
C LYS A 485 6.93 -11.59 8.45
N GLU A 486 6.01 -10.97 7.71
CA GLU A 486 5.46 -9.65 8.03
C GLU A 486 4.73 -9.62 9.38
N LEU A 487 3.92 -10.65 9.64
CA LEU A 487 3.00 -10.68 10.78
C LEU A 487 3.60 -11.32 12.03
N SER A 488 4.32 -12.42 11.86
CA SER A 488 4.81 -13.24 12.97
C SER A 488 6.29 -13.04 13.30
N TYR A 489 7.03 -12.39 12.41
CA TYR A 489 8.49 -12.20 12.46
C TYR A 489 9.27 -13.53 12.40
N ILE A 490 8.63 -14.63 12.02
CA ILE A 490 9.27 -15.90 11.69
C ILE A 490 9.98 -15.72 10.34
N HIS A 491 11.22 -16.16 10.24
CA HIS A 491 11.92 -16.19 8.97
C HIS A 491 11.26 -17.21 8.04
N ALA A 492 10.67 -16.77 6.96
CA ALA A 492 9.96 -17.63 6.01
C ALA A 492 10.42 -17.36 4.59
N GLU A 493 10.66 -18.43 3.83
CA GLU A 493 11.08 -18.35 2.44
C GLU A 493 10.18 -19.21 1.55
N GLY A 494 9.87 -18.68 0.36
CA GLY A 494 9.11 -19.40 -0.65
C GLY A 494 10.01 -19.85 -1.80
N TYR A 495 9.78 -21.08 -2.29
CA TYR A 495 10.54 -21.62 -3.41
C TYR A 495 9.63 -22.30 -4.43
N ALA A 496 10.03 -22.31 -5.68
CA ALA A 496 9.49 -23.27 -6.63
C ALA A 496 9.83 -24.69 -6.13
N ALA A 497 8.84 -25.57 -6.01
CA ALA A 497 9.04 -26.86 -5.35
C ALA A 497 10.20 -27.67 -5.94
N GLY A 498 10.46 -27.57 -7.24
CA GLY A 498 11.59 -28.22 -7.89
C GLY A 498 12.94 -27.67 -7.47
N GLU A 499 13.02 -26.38 -7.12
CA GLU A 499 14.26 -25.71 -6.68
C GLU A 499 14.69 -26.13 -5.27
N MET A 500 13.81 -26.77 -4.50
CA MET A 500 14.15 -27.29 -3.17
C MET A 500 15.44 -28.15 -3.22
N LYS A 501 15.65 -28.91 -4.29
CA LYS A 501 16.80 -29.80 -4.48
C LYS A 501 18.12 -29.04 -4.73
N HIS A 502 18.05 -27.79 -5.12
CA HIS A 502 19.21 -26.99 -5.53
C HIS A 502 19.73 -26.06 -4.42
N GLY A 503 19.55 -26.47 -3.17
CA GLY A 503 20.08 -25.76 -1.99
C GLY A 503 19.14 -25.82 -0.80
N PRO A 504 17.88 -25.35 -0.89
CA PRO A 504 16.96 -25.23 0.24
C PRO A 504 16.71 -26.54 1.02
N ILE A 505 16.85 -27.69 0.37
CA ILE A 505 16.71 -29.01 1.02
C ILE A 505 17.74 -29.22 2.15
N ALA A 506 18.86 -28.50 2.12
CA ALA A 506 19.87 -28.54 3.19
C ALA A 506 19.37 -27.92 4.51
N LEU A 507 18.33 -27.12 4.46
CA LEU A 507 17.69 -26.50 5.63
C LEU A 507 16.70 -27.43 6.33
N LEU A 508 16.30 -28.52 5.68
CA LEU A 508 15.30 -29.44 6.24
C LEU A 508 15.94 -30.29 7.34
N ASP A 509 15.35 -30.23 8.51
CA ASP A 509 15.67 -31.04 9.69
C ASP A 509 14.39 -31.57 10.36
N GLU A 510 14.56 -32.30 11.45
CA GLU A 510 13.44 -32.81 12.23
C GLU A 510 12.64 -31.65 12.85
N GLY A 511 11.40 -31.50 12.40
CA GLY A 511 10.47 -30.51 12.91
C GLY A 511 10.40 -29.20 12.14
N MET A 512 11.23 -29.00 11.11
CA MET A 512 11.12 -27.81 10.28
C MET A 512 9.79 -27.76 9.52
N PRO A 513 8.96 -26.70 9.69
CA PRO A 513 7.70 -26.61 8.99
C PRO A 513 7.90 -26.34 7.49
N VAL A 514 7.16 -27.09 6.68
CA VAL A 514 7.11 -26.91 5.22
C VAL A 514 5.65 -26.76 4.81
N VAL A 515 5.24 -25.57 4.40
CA VAL A 515 3.89 -25.32 3.87
C VAL A 515 3.91 -25.58 2.37
N MET A 516 3.11 -26.52 1.91
CA MET A 516 3.05 -26.93 0.51
C MET A 516 1.71 -26.57 -0.12
N VAL A 517 1.74 -25.69 -1.13
CA VAL A 517 0.58 -25.31 -1.93
C VAL A 517 0.53 -26.22 -3.15
N ALA A 518 -0.36 -27.21 -3.13
CA ALA A 518 -0.38 -28.31 -4.09
C ALA A 518 -1.81 -28.71 -4.50
N PRO A 519 -2.53 -27.86 -5.27
CA PRO A 519 -3.79 -28.28 -5.89
C PRO A 519 -3.56 -29.46 -6.84
N TYR A 520 -4.61 -30.27 -7.06
CA TYR A 520 -4.55 -31.34 -8.04
C TYR A 520 -4.65 -30.76 -9.46
N ASP A 521 -3.50 -30.53 -10.04
CA ASP A 521 -3.30 -30.01 -11.40
C ASP A 521 -2.37 -30.94 -12.21
N GLU A 522 -2.03 -30.56 -13.43
CA GLU A 522 -1.11 -31.30 -14.29
C GLU A 522 0.31 -31.46 -13.70
N TRP A 523 0.67 -30.68 -12.69
CA TRP A 523 1.98 -30.69 -12.03
C TRP A 523 1.96 -31.41 -10.69
N PHE A 524 0.79 -31.88 -10.22
CA PHE A 524 0.61 -32.45 -8.89
C PHE A 524 1.58 -33.59 -8.58
N ASP A 525 1.74 -34.57 -9.49
CA ASP A 525 2.65 -35.72 -9.26
C ASP A 525 4.10 -35.28 -9.02
N LYS A 526 4.54 -34.18 -9.67
CA LYS A 526 5.87 -33.61 -9.45
C LYS A 526 5.97 -32.91 -8.10
N THR A 527 4.91 -32.22 -7.68
CA THR A 527 4.83 -31.55 -6.38
C THR A 527 4.75 -32.57 -5.25
N ALA A 528 3.97 -33.66 -5.43
CA ALA A 528 3.90 -34.78 -4.51
C ALA A 528 5.26 -35.48 -4.32
N SER A 529 6.07 -35.61 -5.38
CA SER A 529 7.44 -36.10 -5.25
C SER A 529 8.30 -35.22 -4.33
N ASN A 530 8.18 -33.88 -4.44
CA ASN A 530 8.89 -32.96 -3.55
C ASN A 530 8.37 -33.02 -2.11
N LEU A 531 7.07 -33.30 -1.91
CA LEU A 531 6.49 -33.55 -0.60
C LEU A 531 7.15 -34.77 0.05
N LYS A 532 7.24 -35.90 -0.67
CA LYS A 532 7.91 -37.13 -0.19
C LYS A 532 9.38 -36.85 0.20
N GLU A 533 10.08 -36.07 -0.56
CA GLU A 533 11.46 -35.68 -0.27
C GLU A 533 11.58 -34.85 1.01
N ALA A 534 10.65 -33.94 1.28
CA ALA A 534 10.60 -33.15 2.51
C ALA A 534 10.30 -34.03 3.72
N LEU A 535 9.29 -34.91 3.62
CA LEU A 535 8.95 -35.86 4.68
C LEU A 535 10.09 -36.83 5.00
N ALA A 536 10.78 -37.35 3.99
CA ALA A 536 11.92 -38.29 4.16
C ALA A 536 13.10 -37.66 4.93
N ARG A 537 13.14 -36.33 5.08
CA ARG A 537 14.16 -35.57 5.83
C ARG A 537 13.67 -35.07 7.18
N GLY A 538 12.50 -35.52 7.62
CA GLY A 538 11.90 -35.12 8.89
C GLY A 538 11.14 -33.78 8.83
N GLY A 539 11.00 -33.17 7.66
CA GLY A 539 10.23 -31.94 7.50
C GLY A 539 8.77 -32.09 7.95
N ARG A 540 8.27 -31.13 8.71
CA ARG A 540 6.90 -31.12 9.22
C ARG A 540 5.96 -30.46 8.21
N VAL A 541 5.39 -31.28 7.31
CA VAL A 541 4.63 -30.76 6.16
C VAL A 541 3.20 -30.37 6.55
N VAL A 542 2.81 -29.15 6.16
CA VAL A 542 1.44 -28.64 6.10
C VAL A 542 1.02 -28.62 4.65
N LEU A 543 0.13 -29.52 4.26
CA LEU A 543 -0.37 -29.65 2.89
C LEU A 543 -1.66 -28.88 2.71
N LEU A 544 -1.68 -28.00 1.72
CA LEU A 544 -2.87 -27.34 1.19
C LEU A 544 -3.19 -27.99 -0.17
N SER A 545 -4.25 -28.77 -0.27
CA SER A 545 -4.61 -29.52 -1.49
C SER A 545 -6.11 -29.79 -1.53
N ASP A 546 -6.63 -30.09 -2.71
CA ASP A 546 -7.99 -30.57 -2.86
C ASP A 546 -8.09 -32.08 -2.59
N LYS A 547 -9.32 -32.61 -2.52
CA LYS A 547 -9.59 -33.99 -2.20
C LYS A 547 -8.85 -34.97 -3.12
N GLU A 548 -8.84 -34.74 -4.42
CA GLU A 548 -8.16 -35.61 -5.40
C GLU A 548 -6.65 -35.69 -5.15
N GLY A 549 -6.04 -34.55 -4.84
CA GLY A 549 -4.62 -34.47 -4.49
C GLY A 549 -4.31 -35.22 -3.18
N ILE A 550 -5.17 -35.09 -2.17
CA ILE A 550 -5.01 -35.77 -0.88
C ILE A 550 -5.13 -37.29 -1.05
N GLU A 551 -6.13 -37.75 -1.80
CA GLU A 551 -6.35 -39.20 -2.05
C GLU A 551 -5.23 -39.87 -2.85
N ARG A 552 -4.44 -39.11 -3.59
CA ARG A 552 -3.28 -39.61 -4.36
C ARG A 552 -2.00 -39.79 -3.53
N LEU A 553 -1.99 -39.30 -2.31
CA LEU A 553 -0.80 -39.39 -1.46
C LEU A 553 -0.85 -40.67 -0.60
N ASP A 554 0.21 -41.44 -0.65
CA ASP A 554 0.46 -42.55 0.26
C ASP A 554 1.01 -42.08 1.60
N ASP A 555 1.68 -40.94 1.61
CA ASP A 555 2.35 -40.36 2.77
C ASP A 555 1.36 -39.52 3.60
N LYS A 556 1.65 -39.38 4.91
CA LYS A 556 0.83 -38.59 5.84
C LYS A 556 1.55 -37.31 6.26
N PRO A 557 1.23 -36.13 5.66
CA PRO A 557 1.67 -34.86 6.19
C PRO A 557 1.21 -34.62 7.62
N ALA A 558 1.92 -33.77 8.38
CA ALA A 558 1.53 -33.43 9.76
C ALA A 558 0.16 -32.74 9.81
N TRP A 559 -0.08 -31.88 8.85
CA TRP A 559 -1.37 -31.21 8.65
C TRP A 559 -1.80 -31.32 7.19
N VAL A 560 -3.09 -31.59 6.98
CA VAL A 560 -3.71 -31.64 5.65
C VAL A 560 -4.95 -30.76 5.67
N PHE A 561 -4.96 -29.68 4.88
CA PHE A 561 -6.14 -28.85 4.68
C PHE A 561 -6.75 -29.18 3.32
N GLU A 562 -7.95 -29.74 3.34
CA GLU A 562 -8.73 -30.00 2.13
C GLU A 562 -9.34 -28.69 1.63
N MET A 563 -8.93 -28.28 0.45
CA MET A 563 -9.46 -27.10 -0.23
C MET A 563 -10.61 -27.48 -1.17
N PRO A 564 -11.61 -26.60 -1.36
CA PRO A 564 -12.60 -26.78 -2.41
C PRO A 564 -11.93 -27.00 -3.76
N LYS A 565 -12.50 -27.94 -4.55
CA LYS A 565 -12.01 -28.17 -5.91
C LYS A 565 -12.39 -26.99 -6.81
N VAL A 566 -11.41 -26.41 -7.47
CA VAL A 566 -11.58 -25.31 -8.44
C VAL A 566 -10.75 -25.59 -9.71
N ASN A 567 -11.08 -24.89 -10.78
CA ASN A 567 -10.24 -24.91 -11.97
C ASN A 567 -8.82 -24.42 -11.64
N PRO A 568 -7.73 -25.08 -12.10
CA PRO A 568 -6.36 -24.65 -11.84
C PRO A 568 -6.07 -23.18 -12.17
N MET A 569 -6.77 -22.59 -13.14
CA MET A 569 -6.61 -21.17 -13.48
C MET A 569 -7.00 -20.22 -12.34
N VAL A 570 -7.99 -20.56 -11.52
CA VAL A 570 -8.43 -19.75 -10.38
C VAL A 570 -7.82 -20.18 -9.05
N SER A 571 -7.07 -21.30 -9.04
CA SER A 571 -6.45 -21.84 -7.81
C SER A 571 -5.57 -20.82 -7.07
N PRO A 572 -4.77 -19.95 -7.70
CA PRO A 572 -3.96 -18.97 -6.96
C PRO A 572 -4.80 -18.03 -6.09
N ILE A 573 -6.02 -17.70 -6.54
CA ILE A 573 -6.92 -16.81 -5.79
C ILE A 573 -7.48 -17.54 -4.57
N LEU A 574 -7.88 -18.82 -4.72
CA LEU A 574 -8.36 -19.65 -3.62
C LEU A 574 -7.25 -19.92 -2.59
N TYR A 575 -6.08 -20.34 -3.07
CA TYR A 575 -4.97 -20.75 -2.19
C TYR A 575 -4.22 -19.55 -1.56
N ALA A 576 -4.49 -18.33 -1.99
CA ALA A 576 -4.06 -17.11 -1.27
C ALA A 576 -4.69 -17.03 0.13
N LEU A 577 -5.93 -17.46 0.27
CA LEU A 577 -6.67 -17.36 1.54
C LEU A 577 -6.08 -18.23 2.67
N PRO A 578 -5.81 -19.54 2.49
CA PRO A 578 -5.22 -20.37 3.53
C PRO A 578 -3.84 -19.88 3.99
N VAL A 579 -2.99 -19.38 3.10
CA VAL A 579 -1.68 -18.86 3.52
C VAL A 579 -1.79 -17.55 4.32
N GLN A 580 -2.82 -16.72 4.04
CA GLN A 580 -3.13 -15.54 4.85
C GLN A 580 -3.68 -15.91 6.22
N LEU A 581 -4.61 -16.90 6.30
CA LEU A 581 -5.17 -17.39 7.55
C LEU A 581 -4.08 -17.98 8.45
N LEU A 582 -3.20 -18.80 7.90
CA LEU A 582 -2.10 -19.40 8.65
C LEU A 582 -1.19 -18.33 9.25
N ALA A 583 -0.80 -17.33 8.46
CA ALA A 583 0.03 -16.22 8.93
C ALA A 583 -0.68 -15.39 10.01
N TYR A 584 -1.98 -15.11 9.84
CA TYR A 584 -2.80 -14.38 10.81
C TYR A 584 -2.89 -15.13 12.16
N TYR A 585 -3.24 -16.42 12.17
CA TYR A 585 -3.37 -17.17 13.41
C TYR A 585 -2.03 -17.41 14.11
N ILE A 586 -0.95 -17.66 13.37
CA ILE A 586 0.41 -17.73 13.96
C ILE A 586 0.78 -16.40 14.62
N ALA A 587 0.47 -15.26 14.00
CA ALA A 587 0.72 -13.94 14.58
C ALA A 587 -0.10 -13.72 15.87
N LEU A 588 -1.34 -14.20 15.93
CA LEU A 588 -2.15 -14.14 17.14
C LEU A 588 -1.54 -14.97 18.29
N GLU A 589 -1.11 -16.19 18.02
CA GLU A 589 -0.44 -17.06 19.00
C GLU A 589 0.85 -16.41 19.53
N LYS A 590 1.60 -15.74 18.68
CA LYS A 590 2.82 -15.00 19.07
C LYS A 590 2.53 -13.68 19.78
N GLY A 591 1.27 -13.23 19.82
CA GLY A 591 0.88 -11.96 20.42
C GLY A 591 1.42 -10.71 19.67
N THR A 592 1.71 -10.83 18.38
CA THR A 592 2.16 -9.70 17.56
C THR A 592 0.98 -8.84 17.11
N ASP A 593 1.26 -7.58 16.74
CA ASP A 593 0.22 -6.69 16.20
C ASP A 593 -0.02 -7.01 14.72
N VAL A 594 -1.16 -7.64 14.42
CA VAL A 594 -1.49 -8.08 13.05
C VAL A 594 -1.94 -6.95 12.13
N ASP A 595 -2.50 -5.86 12.69
CA ASP A 595 -2.93 -4.70 11.90
C ASP A 595 -1.76 -3.74 11.60
N GLN A 596 -0.82 -3.63 12.55
CA GLN A 596 0.32 -2.72 12.49
C GLN A 596 1.62 -3.45 12.94
N PRO A 597 2.12 -4.40 12.14
CA PRO A 597 3.36 -5.11 12.45
C PRO A 597 4.55 -4.14 12.54
N ARG A 598 5.48 -4.41 13.45
CA ARG A 598 6.66 -3.55 13.65
C ARG A 598 7.44 -3.35 12.36
N ASN A 599 8.00 -2.17 12.15
CA ASN A 599 8.88 -1.82 11.04
C ASN A 599 8.23 -1.95 9.65
N LEU A 600 6.91 -1.96 9.56
CA LEU A 600 6.18 -2.00 8.30
C LEU A 600 5.19 -0.84 8.18
N ALA A 601 5.03 -0.33 6.98
CA ALA A 601 4.04 0.68 6.63
C ALA A 601 3.16 0.18 5.49
N LYS A 602 1.88 0.58 5.46
CA LYS A 602 0.90 0.14 4.44
C LYS A 602 1.32 0.51 3.01
N SER A 603 2.00 1.63 2.84
CA SER A 603 2.50 2.08 1.53
C SER A 603 3.82 2.83 1.73
N VAL A 604 4.79 2.60 0.87
CA VAL A 604 6.12 3.22 0.91
C VAL A 604 6.14 4.38 -0.09
N THR A 605 6.22 5.62 0.41
CA THR A 605 6.24 6.86 -0.40
C THR A 605 7.56 7.60 -0.32
N VAL A 606 8.59 6.93 0.13
CA VAL A 606 9.98 7.40 0.20
C VAL A 606 10.89 6.35 -0.39
N GLU A 607 12.05 6.76 -0.92
CA GLU A 607 13.14 5.88 -1.33
C GLU A 607 14.11 5.66 -0.18
#